data_a3a9bbdd4f97253c133d37f92a73e537
#
_entry.id   a3a9bbdd4f97253c133d37f92a73e537
#
_cell.length_a   1.000
_cell.length_b   1.000
_cell.length_c   1.000
_cell.angle_alpha   90.00
_cell.angle_beta   90.00
_cell.angle_gamma   90.00
#
_symmetry.space_group_name_H-M   'P 1'
#
loop_
_entity.id
_entity.type
_entity.pdbx_description
1 polymer ?
#
loop_
_entity_poly.entity_id
_entity_poly.type
_entity_poly.pdbx_seq_one_letter_code
_entity_poly.pdbx_strand_id
1 'polypeptide(L)'
;ISATAFAGTTGKIAGKVTDKKTGEPLPGVNITVTDTRLGAVTDLEGNFIILQVPPGIYSIRASLIGYQELVFEKVRVSVDLTTRFDFQLGEIVLELGQTVTVVAERPLVQKDLTSTSNTVGADVISQLPVENFTDIVNLQAGVVEGHFRGGRSGEVAYLVNGIPMNDVYSGSFALQVENNTIQELEVISGTFNAEYGQAMSGVVNVVTKEGGEKFHGSISSYVGDYVSTKDDIFWHIKAFNPIYNFESSFSGPVPGLNNKLTFFASGRYYHNEGAIYGRKVFLPSDSANFPSNAVRDWYMESRGVGYRFSSEAEFQRLADSLKSSADFVAMNPSKRLTGQLKLVYQLSPTIKIDYEGLLQNRDFREYDHSFRFNPAGNFQREQRAWSNALAVTKVFNSRTFLQIKGSAFNADYKQFVHENALDPAYVNPELLRAAGGNAFRTGGEQMWHFYRNTRTNIGKMDLTWQATNQHLLKLGLEGRQHRLWLRAFEIRLNRETGFKPSVPEQTQNVSNNDTYLRRPYEISAYAQDKMEFDYLIVNAGLRFDYFYS
;
A
#
# COMPACT_ATOMS: atom_id res chain seq x y z
N ILE A 1 -0.39 -25.66 -6.37
CA ILE A 1 -1.47 -24.96 -7.09
C ILE A 1 -1.72 -23.68 -6.31
N SER A 2 -1.16 -22.56 -6.77
CA SER A 2 -1.35 -21.24 -6.15
C SER A 2 -2.43 -20.50 -6.94
N ALA A 3 -3.41 -19.95 -6.27
CA ALA A 3 -4.49 -19.17 -6.84
C ALA A 3 -4.21 -17.67 -6.74
N THR A 4 -4.51 -16.86 -7.76
CA THR A 4 -4.14 -15.42 -7.90
C THR A 4 -5.32 -14.47 -7.80
N ALA A 5 -5.19 -13.33 -7.09
CA ALA A 5 -6.27 -12.45 -6.62
C ALA A 5 -6.59 -11.21 -7.46
N PHE A 6 -7.86 -10.81 -7.57
CA PHE A 6 -8.30 -9.48 -8.01
C PHE A 6 -9.58 -9.03 -7.34
N ALA A 7 -9.62 -7.75 -6.92
CA ALA A 7 -10.76 -7.10 -6.29
C ALA A 7 -11.52 -6.21 -7.29
N GLY A 8 -12.82 -6.05 -7.10
CA GLY A 8 -13.62 -4.98 -7.68
C GLY A 8 -13.10 -3.60 -7.26
N THR A 9 -13.48 -2.55 -7.98
CA THR A 9 -13.16 -1.15 -7.65
C THR A 9 -14.41 -0.32 -7.43
N THR A 10 -15.57 -0.92 -7.61
CA THR A 10 -16.88 -0.24 -7.56
C THR A 10 -17.91 -1.09 -6.85
N GLY A 11 -18.91 -0.44 -6.30
CA GLY A 11 -20.11 -1.07 -5.75
C GLY A 11 -21.30 -0.99 -6.70
N LYS A 12 -22.44 -1.47 -6.22
CA LYS A 12 -23.73 -1.48 -6.92
C LYS A 12 -24.81 -0.88 -6.02
N ILE A 13 -25.72 -0.10 -6.61
CA ILE A 13 -26.97 0.34 -5.94
C ILE A 13 -28.13 -0.39 -6.61
N ALA A 14 -29.04 -0.95 -5.83
CA ALA A 14 -30.23 -1.63 -6.33
C ALA A 14 -31.40 -1.38 -5.39
N GLY A 15 -32.62 -1.49 -5.90
CA GLY A 15 -33.82 -1.34 -5.09
C GLY A 15 -35.08 -1.39 -5.90
N LYS A 16 -36.19 -1.10 -5.23
CA LYS A 16 -37.52 -1.05 -5.81
C LYS A 16 -38.19 0.29 -5.52
N VAL A 17 -38.98 0.79 -6.47
CA VAL A 17 -39.80 1.98 -6.30
C VAL A 17 -41.27 1.58 -6.35
N THR A 18 -42.03 1.99 -5.36
CA THR A 18 -43.47 1.72 -5.24
C THR A 18 -44.23 3.02 -4.94
N ASP A 19 -45.49 3.02 -5.29
CA ASP A 19 -46.43 4.06 -4.86
C ASP A 19 -46.66 3.95 -3.35
N LYS A 20 -46.57 5.06 -2.65
CA LYS A 20 -46.68 5.09 -1.17
C LYS A 20 -48.06 4.72 -0.66
N LYS A 21 -49.11 4.97 -1.47
CA LYS A 21 -50.50 4.79 -1.09
C LYS A 21 -51.04 3.42 -1.48
N THR A 22 -50.70 2.96 -2.70
CA THR A 22 -51.21 1.70 -3.24
C THR A 22 -50.26 0.54 -3.04
N GLY A 23 -48.94 0.78 -2.84
CA GLY A 23 -47.91 -0.22 -2.80
C GLY A 23 -47.54 -0.82 -4.15
N GLU A 24 -48.19 -0.35 -5.26
CA GLU A 24 -47.92 -0.84 -6.60
C GLU A 24 -46.55 -0.41 -7.12
N PRO A 25 -45.86 -1.24 -7.93
CA PRO A 25 -44.57 -0.87 -8.52
C PRO A 25 -44.71 0.33 -9.47
N LEU A 26 -43.76 1.25 -9.44
CA LEU A 26 -43.69 2.42 -10.31
C LEU A 26 -42.61 2.23 -11.38
N PRO A 27 -42.99 1.89 -12.62
CA PRO A 27 -42.09 1.88 -13.76
C PRO A 27 -41.74 3.29 -14.24
N GLY A 28 -40.57 3.44 -14.88
CA GLY A 28 -40.18 4.71 -15.51
C GLY A 28 -39.67 5.77 -14.52
N VAL A 29 -39.50 5.46 -13.24
CA VAL A 29 -38.90 6.38 -12.27
C VAL A 29 -37.43 6.58 -12.58
N ASN A 30 -37.01 7.84 -12.66
CA ASN A 30 -35.61 8.21 -12.88
C ASN A 30 -34.87 8.24 -11.53
N ILE A 31 -33.87 7.36 -11.36
CA ILE A 31 -33.00 7.30 -10.19
C ILE A 31 -31.65 7.89 -10.56
N THR A 32 -31.20 8.91 -9.84
CA THR A 32 -29.90 9.57 -10.08
C THR A 32 -29.04 9.60 -8.84
N VAL A 33 -27.74 9.36 -9.01
CA VAL A 33 -26.73 9.56 -7.96
C VAL A 33 -26.22 10.99 -8.09
N THR A 34 -26.56 11.83 -7.12
CA THR A 34 -26.28 13.28 -7.17
C THR A 34 -24.78 13.55 -7.27
N ASP A 35 -24.41 14.64 -7.94
CA ASP A 35 -23.02 15.03 -8.24
C ASP A 35 -22.23 13.98 -9.07
N THR A 36 -22.97 13.08 -9.75
CA THR A 36 -22.39 12.08 -10.68
C THR A 36 -23.23 12.00 -11.97
N ARG A 37 -22.73 11.23 -12.94
CA ARG A 37 -23.49 10.92 -14.18
C ARG A 37 -24.18 9.55 -14.13
N LEU A 38 -24.22 8.95 -12.94
CA LEU A 38 -24.75 7.61 -12.73
C LEU A 38 -26.25 7.68 -12.42
N GLY A 39 -27.00 6.76 -13.02
CA GLY A 39 -28.43 6.65 -12.80
C GLY A 39 -29.01 5.43 -13.50
N ALA A 40 -30.27 5.18 -13.22
CA ALA A 40 -31.06 4.13 -13.85
C ALA A 40 -32.54 4.56 -13.92
N VAL A 41 -33.29 3.86 -14.74
CA VAL A 41 -34.75 3.99 -14.82
C VAL A 41 -35.36 2.67 -14.34
N THR A 42 -36.43 2.72 -13.55
CA THR A 42 -37.11 1.51 -13.04
C THR A 42 -37.77 0.70 -14.17
N ASP A 43 -37.67 -0.63 -14.08
CA ASP A 43 -38.35 -1.58 -14.96
C ASP A 43 -39.86 -1.68 -14.65
N LEU A 44 -40.58 -2.58 -15.38
CA LEU A 44 -42.03 -2.76 -15.22
C LEU A 44 -42.44 -3.20 -13.82
N GLU A 45 -41.56 -3.90 -13.12
CA GLU A 45 -41.73 -4.37 -11.74
C GLU A 45 -41.26 -3.34 -10.69
N GLY A 46 -40.87 -2.12 -11.16
CA GLY A 46 -40.37 -1.03 -10.34
C GLY A 46 -38.94 -1.20 -9.84
N ASN A 47 -38.18 -2.20 -10.30
CA ASN A 47 -36.82 -2.43 -9.88
C ASN A 47 -35.83 -1.54 -10.64
N PHE A 48 -34.73 -1.15 -9.97
CA PHE A 48 -33.62 -0.45 -10.59
C PHE A 48 -32.27 -1.01 -10.13
N ILE A 49 -31.27 -0.90 -11.00
CA ILE A 49 -29.88 -1.30 -10.71
C ILE A 49 -28.95 -0.26 -11.32
N ILE A 50 -28.01 0.25 -10.51
CA ILE A 50 -26.93 1.15 -10.92
C ILE A 50 -25.62 0.43 -10.64
N LEU A 51 -24.91 0.06 -11.70
CA LEU A 51 -23.59 -0.57 -11.63
C LEU A 51 -22.47 0.49 -11.67
N GLN A 52 -21.25 0.10 -11.33
CA GLN A 52 -20.03 0.92 -11.40
C GLN A 52 -20.08 2.19 -10.54
N VAL A 53 -20.73 2.14 -9.40
CA VAL A 53 -20.70 3.24 -8.44
C VAL A 53 -19.38 3.20 -7.67
N PRO A 54 -18.51 4.22 -7.75
CA PRO A 54 -17.30 4.26 -6.95
C PRO A 54 -17.63 4.22 -5.45
N PRO A 55 -16.77 3.66 -4.59
CA PRO A 55 -17.00 3.69 -3.16
C PRO A 55 -17.04 5.14 -2.65
N GLY A 56 -17.98 5.43 -1.76
CA GLY A 56 -18.18 6.78 -1.26
C GLY A 56 -19.52 6.97 -0.55
N ILE A 57 -19.82 8.22 -0.25
CA ILE A 57 -21.07 8.64 0.39
C ILE A 57 -21.80 9.56 -0.59
N TYR A 58 -23.02 9.20 -0.95
CA TYR A 58 -23.80 9.85 -2.00
C TYR A 58 -25.17 10.27 -1.52
N SER A 59 -25.82 11.15 -2.29
CA SER A 59 -27.26 11.38 -2.25
C SER A 59 -27.90 10.73 -3.48
N ILE A 60 -29.00 10.01 -3.27
CA ILE A 60 -29.72 9.30 -4.34
C ILE A 60 -31.11 9.89 -4.44
N ARG A 61 -31.48 10.35 -5.63
CA ARG A 61 -32.74 10.99 -5.95
C ARG A 61 -33.60 10.09 -6.80
N ALA A 62 -34.87 9.97 -6.44
CA ALA A 62 -35.92 9.34 -7.25
C ALA A 62 -36.90 10.40 -7.72
N SER A 63 -37.20 10.47 -9.02
CA SER A 63 -38.14 11.43 -9.63
C SER A 63 -39.02 10.77 -10.67
N LEU A 64 -40.33 11.10 -10.65
CA LEU A 64 -41.32 10.70 -11.61
C LEU A 64 -42.36 11.81 -11.79
N ILE A 65 -42.78 12.08 -13.03
CA ILE A 65 -43.82 13.10 -13.32
C ILE A 65 -45.11 12.72 -12.58
N GLY A 66 -45.66 13.65 -11.80
CA GLY A 66 -46.85 13.44 -10.99
C GLY A 66 -46.59 12.95 -9.56
N TYR A 67 -45.32 12.66 -9.21
CA TYR A 67 -44.91 12.23 -7.88
C TYR A 67 -43.94 13.22 -7.25
N GLN A 68 -43.98 13.27 -5.91
CA GLN A 68 -43.04 14.09 -5.12
C GLN A 68 -41.64 13.48 -5.18
N GLU A 69 -40.63 14.33 -5.44
CA GLU A 69 -39.23 13.91 -5.41
C GLU A 69 -38.82 13.42 -4.00
N LEU A 70 -38.10 12.29 -3.95
CA LEU A 70 -37.53 11.74 -2.74
C LEU A 70 -36.02 11.63 -2.87
N VAL A 71 -35.28 12.17 -1.89
CA VAL A 71 -33.82 12.12 -1.84
C VAL A 71 -33.38 11.39 -0.58
N PHE A 72 -32.58 10.35 -0.74
CA PHE A 72 -31.85 9.74 0.36
C PHE A 72 -30.43 10.31 0.40
N GLU A 73 -30.06 10.91 1.53
CA GLU A 73 -28.72 11.45 1.78
C GLU A 73 -27.85 10.49 2.59
N LYS A 74 -26.53 10.68 2.52
CA LYS A 74 -25.50 9.91 3.27
C LYS A 74 -25.53 8.41 2.98
N VAL A 75 -25.92 8.04 1.76
CA VAL A 75 -25.90 6.65 1.29
C VAL A 75 -24.47 6.22 1.06
N ARG A 76 -23.98 5.24 1.85
CA ARG A 76 -22.65 4.66 1.66
C ARG A 76 -22.70 3.55 0.61
N VAL A 77 -21.80 3.64 -0.37
CA VAL A 77 -21.53 2.59 -1.34
C VAL A 77 -20.11 2.07 -1.09
N SER A 78 -19.96 0.78 -0.96
CA SER A 78 -18.67 0.10 -0.76
C SER A 78 -18.36 -0.86 -1.91
N VAL A 79 -17.09 -1.16 -2.09
CA VAL A 79 -16.58 -2.05 -3.14
C VAL A 79 -17.22 -3.44 -3.03
N ASP A 80 -17.58 -4.03 -4.18
CA ASP A 80 -18.16 -5.37 -4.35
C ASP A 80 -19.49 -5.64 -3.58
N LEU A 81 -20.02 -4.61 -2.91
CA LEU A 81 -21.28 -4.70 -2.17
C LEU A 81 -22.45 -4.10 -2.95
N THR A 82 -23.65 -4.59 -2.64
CA THR A 82 -24.91 -4.07 -3.15
C THR A 82 -25.59 -3.23 -2.07
N THR A 83 -25.64 -1.91 -2.29
CA THR A 83 -26.40 -1.03 -1.41
C THR A 83 -27.84 -1.02 -1.86
N ARG A 84 -28.78 -1.52 -1.01
CA ARG A 84 -30.20 -1.63 -1.35
C ARG A 84 -31.02 -0.52 -0.73
N PHE A 85 -31.88 0.11 -1.54
CA PHE A 85 -32.84 1.12 -1.12
C PHE A 85 -34.17 0.94 -1.84
N ASP A 86 -35.25 0.96 -1.08
CA ASP A 86 -36.60 0.96 -1.60
C ASP A 86 -37.20 2.37 -1.43
N PHE A 87 -37.73 2.90 -2.51
CA PHE A 87 -38.38 4.20 -2.53
C PHE A 87 -39.89 4.03 -2.52
N GLN A 88 -40.58 4.86 -1.72
CA GLN A 88 -42.03 4.97 -1.72
C GLN A 88 -42.40 6.40 -2.11
N LEU A 89 -42.79 6.62 -3.35
CA LEU A 89 -43.14 7.93 -3.88
C LEU A 89 -44.63 8.23 -3.63
N GLY A 90 -44.89 9.41 -3.10
CA GLY A 90 -46.28 9.93 -2.97
C GLY A 90 -46.66 10.79 -4.17
N GLU A 91 -47.93 10.71 -4.59
CA GLU A 91 -48.50 11.63 -5.62
C GLU A 91 -48.41 13.08 -5.13
N ILE A 92 -48.22 14.02 -6.08
CA ILE A 92 -48.25 15.47 -5.77
C ILE A 92 -49.70 15.87 -5.56
N VAL A 93 -50.06 16.13 -4.29
CA VAL A 93 -51.34 16.77 -3.93
C VAL A 93 -51.09 18.28 -3.87
N LEU A 94 -51.32 18.99 -4.95
CA LEU A 94 -51.49 20.47 -5.12
C LEU A 94 -50.73 21.44 -4.19
N GLU A 95 -49.60 21.09 -3.62
CA GLU A 95 -48.69 22.01 -2.97
C GLU A 95 -47.31 21.97 -3.63
N LEU A 96 -46.89 23.13 -4.12
CA LEU A 96 -45.71 23.38 -4.93
C LEU A 96 -44.42 22.79 -4.32
N GLY A 97 -43.84 21.77 -4.99
CA GLY A 97 -42.39 21.66 -5.12
C GLY A 97 -41.56 21.33 -3.88
N GLN A 98 -42.08 20.66 -2.87
CA GLN A 98 -41.24 20.23 -1.73
C GLN A 98 -40.57 18.89 -2.02
N THR A 99 -39.25 18.92 -2.10
CA THR A 99 -38.42 17.68 -2.10
C THR A 99 -38.40 17.11 -0.68
N VAL A 100 -38.76 15.85 -0.52
CA VAL A 100 -38.60 15.16 0.77
C VAL A 100 -37.19 14.60 0.86
N THR A 101 -36.46 15.03 1.89
CA THR A 101 -35.11 14.54 2.16
C THR A 101 -35.17 13.57 3.34
N VAL A 102 -34.60 12.38 3.15
CA VAL A 102 -34.45 11.35 4.19
C VAL A 102 -32.95 11.05 4.35
N VAL A 103 -32.46 11.11 5.59
CA VAL A 103 -31.09 10.68 5.88
C VAL A 103 -31.06 9.16 5.98
N ALA A 104 -30.24 8.50 5.15
CA ALA A 104 -30.08 7.05 5.21
C ALA A 104 -29.41 6.64 6.52
N GLU A 105 -30.05 5.76 7.28
CA GLU A 105 -29.41 5.12 8.44
C GLU A 105 -28.45 4.03 7.96
N ARG A 106 -27.26 3.97 8.56
CA ARG A 106 -26.29 2.90 8.28
C ARG A 106 -26.86 1.59 8.80
N PRO A 107 -27.10 0.55 7.97
CA PRO A 107 -27.54 -0.74 8.46
C PRO A 107 -26.45 -1.34 9.36
N LEU A 108 -26.82 -1.75 10.57
CA LEU A 108 -25.92 -2.39 11.54
C LEU A 108 -25.35 -3.71 11.04
N VAL A 109 -26.05 -4.38 10.12
CA VAL A 109 -25.67 -5.66 9.53
C VAL A 109 -25.64 -5.52 8.01
N GLN A 110 -24.49 -5.77 7.42
CA GLN A 110 -24.34 -5.88 5.96
C GLN A 110 -24.74 -7.30 5.54
N LYS A 111 -25.92 -7.46 4.94
CA LYS A 111 -26.49 -8.76 4.58
C LYS A 111 -25.85 -9.41 3.35
N ASP A 112 -25.13 -8.64 2.53
CA ASP A 112 -24.56 -9.07 1.23
C ASP A 112 -23.09 -9.50 1.31
N LEU A 113 -22.54 -9.63 2.53
CA LEU A 113 -21.20 -10.17 2.74
C LEU A 113 -21.20 -11.69 2.59
N THR A 114 -20.50 -12.20 1.57
CA THR A 114 -20.24 -13.64 1.36
C THR A 114 -18.86 -14.07 1.83
N SER A 115 -18.06 -13.12 2.32
CA SER A 115 -16.70 -13.33 2.87
C SER A 115 -16.57 -12.62 4.22
N THR A 116 -15.55 -12.96 4.99
CA THR A 116 -15.19 -12.17 6.18
C THR A 116 -14.38 -10.96 5.71
N SER A 117 -15.07 -9.91 5.30
CA SER A 117 -14.46 -8.66 4.87
C SER A 117 -14.80 -7.52 5.82
N ASN A 118 -13.89 -6.57 5.93
CA ASN A 118 -14.09 -5.31 6.62
C ASN A 118 -13.68 -4.17 5.70
N THR A 119 -14.51 -3.14 5.60
CA THR A 119 -14.27 -1.96 4.77
C THR A 119 -14.08 -0.73 5.64
N VAL A 120 -13.00 0.02 5.39
CA VAL A 120 -12.68 1.27 6.09
C VAL A 120 -12.67 2.41 5.08
N GLY A 121 -13.62 3.31 5.17
CA GLY A 121 -13.74 4.45 4.26
C GLY A 121 -12.81 5.61 4.64
N ALA A 122 -12.60 6.52 3.69
CA ALA A 122 -11.75 7.70 3.85
C ALA A 122 -12.12 8.57 5.07
N ASP A 123 -13.41 8.63 5.41
CA ASP A 123 -13.94 9.34 6.57
C ASP A 123 -13.41 8.78 7.90
N VAL A 124 -13.29 7.46 8.01
CA VAL A 124 -12.72 6.79 9.19
C VAL A 124 -11.20 6.88 9.17
N ILE A 125 -10.56 6.61 8.01
CA ILE A 125 -9.11 6.66 7.85
C ILE A 125 -8.54 8.01 8.31
N SER A 126 -9.19 9.10 7.95
CA SER A 126 -8.75 10.47 8.30
C SER A 126 -8.81 10.78 9.79
N GLN A 127 -9.53 9.99 10.59
CA GLN A 127 -9.66 10.17 12.04
C GLN A 127 -8.71 9.27 12.84
N LEU A 128 -8.10 8.28 12.20
CA LEU A 128 -7.18 7.35 12.86
C LEU A 128 -5.80 8.00 13.04
N PRO A 129 -5.21 7.93 14.25
CA PRO A 129 -3.87 8.45 14.52
C PRO A 129 -2.79 7.46 14.05
N VAL A 130 -2.83 7.07 12.77
CA VAL A 130 -1.93 6.10 12.16
C VAL A 130 -1.16 6.71 10.98
N GLU A 131 0.06 6.30 10.80
CA GLU A 131 0.97 6.91 9.83
C GLU A 131 0.90 6.25 8.44
N ASN A 132 0.68 4.94 8.41
CA ASN A 132 0.67 4.14 7.19
C ASN A 132 -0.63 3.33 7.08
N PHE A 133 -1.07 3.01 5.86
CA PHE A 133 -2.26 2.18 5.66
C PHE A 133 -2.09 0.76 6.23
N THR A 134 -0.86 0.25 6.30
CA THR A 134 -0.56 -1.05 6.92
C THR A 134 -0.91 -1.07 8.41
N ASP A 135 -0.83 0.07 9.09
CA ASP A 135 -1.26 0.19 10.49
C ASP A 135 -2.78 0.04 10.59
N ILE A 136 -3.53 0.59 9.61
CA ILE A 136 -5.00 0.43 9.52
C ILE A 136 -5.35 -1.04 9.28
N VAL A 137 -4.59 -1.74 8.43
CA VAL A 137 -4.74 -3.19 8.19
C VAL A 137 -4.51 -3.98 9.48
N ASN A 138 -3.49 -3.63 10.26
CA ASN A 138 -3.18 -4.28 11.54
C ASN A 138 -4.22 -4.02 12.64
N LEU A 139 -5.06 -2.97 12.51
CA LEU A 139 -6.20 -2.73 13.41
C LEU A 139 -7.39 -3.63 13.10
N GLN A 140 -7.39 -4.38 11.98
CA GLN A 140 -8.52 -5.21 11.60
C GLN A 140 -8.54 -6.52 12.39
N ALA A 141 -9.76 -7.00 12.67
CA ALA A 141 -9.94 -8.25 13.42
C ALA A 141 -9.27 -9.44 12.70
N GLY A 142 -8.43 -10.18 13.43
CA GLY A 142 -7.71 -11.34 12.92
C GLY A 142 -6.42 -11.02 12.17
N VAL A 143 -5.93 -9.77 12.23
CA VAL A 143 -4.65 -9.35 11.66
C VAL A 143 -3.68 -8.96 12.79
N VAL A 144 -2.48 -9.53 12.78
CA VAL A 144 -1.41 -9.22 13.72
C VAL A 144 -0.10 -9.12 12.95
N GLU A 145 0.53 -7.95 12.91
CA GLU A 145 1.81 -7.69 12.23
C GLU A 145 1.85 -8.19 10.77
N GLY A 146 0.75 -7.98 10.03
CA GLY A 146 0.61 -8.45 8.64
C GLY A 146 0.30 -9.93 8.47
N HIS A 147 0.09 -10.68 9.56
CA HIS A 147 -0.36 -12.07 9.55
C HIS A 147 -1.89 -12.13 9.69
N PHE A 148 -2.54 -12.75 8.73
CA PHE A 148 -4.00 -12.90 8.71
C PHE A 148 -4.38 -14.28 9.25
N ARG A 149 -5.13 -14.33 10.34
CA ARG A 149 -5.61 -15.57 10.99
C ARG A 149 -4.51 -16.62 11.20
N GLY A 150 -3.29 -16.19 11.48
CA GLY A 150 -2.14 -17.07 11.67
C GLY A 150 -1.46 -17.56 10.38
N GLY A 151 -1.89 -17.09 9.21
CA GLY A 151 -1.21 -17.31 7.93
C GLY A 151 0.11 -16.53 7.82
N ARG A 152 0.88 -16.80 6.77
CA ARG A 152 2.16 -16.12 6.54
C ARG A 152 1.94 -14.74 5.90
N SER A 153 2.75 -13.75 6.24
CA SER A 153 2.67 -12.39 5.68
C SER A 153 2.85 -12.36 4.15
N GLY A 154 3.64 -13.26 3.57
CA GLY A 154 3.81 -13.39 2.12
C GLY A 154 2.65 -14.07 1.38
N GLU A 155 1.61 -14.54 2.10
CA GLU A 155 0.40 -15.16 1.54
C GLU A 155 -0.78 -14.18 1.41
N VAL A 156 -0.53 -12.90 1.69
CA VAL A 156 -1.51 -11.81 1.57
C VAL A 156 -1.41 -11.18 0.19
N ALA A 157 -2.54 -11.10 -0.52
CA ALA A 157 -2.62 -10.36 -1.77
C ALA A 157 -2.92 -8.88 -1.48
N TYR A 158 -2.01 -8.00 -1.87
CA TYR A 158 -2.20 -6.56 -1.82
C TYR A 158 -2.54 -6.02 -3.20
N LEU A 159 -3.62 -5.24 -3.28
CA LEU A 159 -4.11 -4.67 -4.52
C LEU A 159 -4.30 -3.15 -4.40
N VAL A 160 -4.04 -2.44 -5.48
CA VAL A 160 -4.42 -1.04 -5.64
C VAL A 160 -5.32 -0.93 -6.86
N ASN A 161 -6.55 -0.46 -6.65
CA ASN A 161 -7.60 -0.42 -7.68
C ASN A 161 -7.78 -1.77 -8.42
N GLY A 162 -7.69 -2.89 -7.67
CA GLY A 162 -7.81 -4.24 -8.20
C GLY A 162 -6.61 -4.72 -9.02
N ILE A 163 -5.47 -4.05 -8.94
CA ILE A 163 -4.21 -4.44 -9.58
C ILE A 163 -3.24 -4.90 -8.49
N PRO A 164 -2.65 -6.11 -8.59
CA PRO A 164 -1.68 -6.62 -7.63
C PRO A 164 -0.42 -5.77 -7.53
N MET A 165 -0.01 -5.51 -6.30
CA MET A 165 1.16 -4.71 -5.95
C MET A 165 2.11 -5.45 -4.99
N ASN A 166 2.07 -6.78 -4.99
CA ASN A 166 3.05 -7.57 -4.26
C ASN A 166 4.39 -7.57 -4.98
N ASP A 167 5.47 -7.38 -4.23
CA ASP A 167 6.81 -7.69 -4.70
C ASP A 167 6.97 -9.20 -4.79
N VAL A 168 7.10 -9.73 -6.00
CA VAL A 168 7.19 -11.17 -6.25
C VAL A 168 8.41 -11.86 -5.62
N TYR A 169 9.40 -11.10 -5.17
CA TYR A 169 10.55 -11.63 -4.44
C TYR A 169 10.23 -11.88 -2.96
N SER A 170 9.62 -10.91 -2.30
CA SER A 170 9.36 -10.97 -0.85
C SER A 170 7.94 -11.36 -0.48
N GLY A 171 7.01 -11.35 -1.44
CA GLY A 171 5.57 -11.51 -1.20
C GLY A 171 4.91 -10.33 -0.48
N SER A 172 5.69 -9.34 -0.05
CA SER A 172 5.20 -8.18 0.70
C SER A 172 4.66 -7.08 -0.22
N PHE A 173 3.98 -6.10 0.35
CA PHE A 173 3.55 -4.92 -0.38
C PHE A 173 4.76 -4.10 -0.85
N ALA A 174 4.80 -3.81 -2.13
CA ALA A 174 6.00 -3.30 -2.78
C ALA A 174 6.07 -1.78 -2.87
N LEU A 175 4.94 -1.08 -2.74
CA LEU A 175 4.83 0.37 -2.94
C LEU A 175 3.87 0.97 -1.91
N GLN A 176 4.31 1.98 -1.15
CA GLN A 176 3.47 2.65 -0.16
C GLN A 176 2.36 3.47 -0.83
N VAL A 177 1.13 3.28 -0.38
CA VAL A 177 -0.02 4.15 -0.66
C VAL A 177 -0.27 5.02 0.56
N GLU A 178 -0.39 6.31 0.37
CA GLU A 178 -0.57 7.24 1.49
C GLU A 178 -2.03 7.30 1.95
N ASN A 179 -2.26 7.41 3.24
CA ASN A 179 -3.60 7.37 3.85
C ASN A 179 -4.55 8.42 3.27
N ASN A 180 -4.04 9.63 2.97
CA ASN A 180 -4.82 10.72 2.41
C ASN A 180 -5.29 10.49 0.96
N THR A 181 -4.74 9.48 0.28
CA THR A 181 -5.10 9.10 -1.10
C THR A 181 -6.11 7.97 -1.17
N ILE A 182 -6.39 7.32 -0.04
CA ILE A 182 -7.29 6.17 0.03
C ILE A 182 -8.74 6.65 0.10
N GLN A 183 -9.58 6.13 -0.79
CA GLN A 183 -11.03 6.30 -0.77
C GLN A 183 -11.69 5.23 0.09
N GLU A 184 -11.26 3.97 -0.09
CA GLU A 184 -11.72 2.83 0.70
C GLU A 184 -10.62 1.79 0.79
N LEU A 185 -10.46 1.18 1.96
CA LEU A 185 -9.62 0.04 2.23
C LEU A 185 -10.51 -1.15 2.56
N GLU A 186 -10.44 -2.20 1.75
CA GLU A 186 -11.11 -3.47 2.00
C GLU A 186 -10.11 -4.52 2.46
N VAL A 187 -10.42 -5.19 3.57
CA VAL A 187 -9.60 -6.25 4.16
C VAL A 187 -10.42 -7.52 4.26
N ILE A 188 -10.07 -8.54 3.48
CA ILE A 188 -10.74 -9.84 3.46
C ILE A 188 -9.83 -10.85 4.15
N SER A 189 -10.31 -11.46 5.23
CA SER A 189 -9.54 -12.38 6.08
C SER A 189 -10.04 -13.84 6.06
N GLY A 190 -10.83 -14.21 5.08
CA GLY A 190 -11.35 -15.59 4.92
C GLY A 190 -12.20 -15.67 3.67
N THR A 191 -12.58 -16.82 3.21
CA THR A 191 -13.37 -17.13 2.02
C THR A 191 -13.23 -16.13 0.88
N PHE A 192 -12.37 -16.40 -0.09
CA PHE A 192 -12.10 -15.49 -1.19
C PHE A 192 -12.97 -15.79 -2.39
N ASN A 193 -13.46 -14.77 -3.08
CA ASN A 193 -14.15 -14.88 -4.35
C ASN A 193 -13.23 -15.45 -5.43
N ALA A 194 -13.76 -16.08 -6.48
CA ALA A 194 -12.97 -16.66 -7.58
C ALA A 194 -12.17 -15.59 -8.37
N GLU A 195 -12.60 -14.33 -8.31
CA GLU A 195 -11.86 -13.19 -8.84
C GLU A 195 -10.53 -12.92 -8.11
N TYR A 196 -10.37 -13.41 -6.86
CA TYR A 196 -9.13 -13.29 -6.07
C TYR A 196 -8.27 -14.54 -6.23
N GLY A 197 -7.04 -14.41 -6.68
CA GLY A 197 -6.08 -15.49 -6.73
C GLY A 197 -4.79 -15.12 -5.99
N GLN A 198 -3.82 -16.05 -5.79
CA GLN A 198 -2.60 -15.92 -4.95
C GLN A 198 -2.85 -15.42 -3.51
N ALA A 199 -4.10 -15.39 -3.06
CA ALA A 199 -4.48 -15.07 -1.70
C ALA A 199 -4.69 -16.38 -0.93
N MET A 200 -3.82 -16.68 0.01
CA MET A 200 -3.95 -17.88 0.86
C MET A 200 -4.38 -17.52 2.27
N SER A 201 -4.01 -16.35 2.78
CA SER A 201 -4.32 -15.92 4.14
C SER A 201 -5.16 -14.64 4.20
N GLY A 202 -5.02 -13.73 3.25
CA GLY A 202 -5.76 -12.47 3.22
C GLY A 202 -5.71 -11.74 1.89
N VAL A 203 -6.66 -10.82 1.70
CA VAL A 203 -6.67 -9.85 0.60
C VAL A 203 -6.81 -8.45 1.19
N VAL A 204 -5.97 -7.54 0.76
CA VAL A 204 -6.05 -6.11 1.07
C VAL A 204 -6.21 -5.36 -0.24
N ASN A 205 -7.38 -4.76 -0.46
CA ASN A 205 -7.66 -3.98 -1.65
C ASN A 205 -7.79 -2.50 -1.27
N VAL A 206 -6.91 -1.68 -1.83
CA VAL A 206 -6.90 -0.23 -1.66
C VAL A 206 -7.55 0.40 -2.87
N VAL A 207 -8.69 1.07 -2.70
CA VAL A 207 -9.27 1.90 -3.74
C VAL A 207 -8.86 3.34 -3.50
N THR A 208 -8.22 3.94 -4.49
CA THR A 208 -7.69 5.29 -4.39
C THR A 208 -8.73 6.34 -4.79
N LYS A 209 -8.60 7.55 -4.22
CA LYS A 209 -9.43 8.70 -4.57
C LYS A 209 -9.28 9.05 -6.04
N GLU A 210 -10.33 9.61 -6.63
CA GLU A 210 -10.35 10.17 -7.96
C GLU A 210 -10.87 11.62 -7.95
N GLY A 211 -10.63 12.35 -9.03
CA GLY A 211 -11.11 13.72 -9.17
C GLY A 211 -12.62 13.77 -9.37
N GLY A 212 -13.26 14.73 -8.74
CA GLY A 212 -14.68 15.04 -8.92
C GLY A 212 -14.91 16.24 -9.82
N GLU A 213 -16.17 16.69 -9.91
CA GLU A 213 -16.58 17.87 -10.68
C GLU A 213 -16.24 19.20 -9.99
N LYS A 214 -15.87 19.17 -8.71
CA LYS A 214 -15.47 20.33 -7.90
C LYS A 214 -13.99 20.20 -7.50
N PHE A 215 -13.32 21.36 -7.39
CA PHE A 215 -11.96 21.39 -6.87
C PHE A 215 -11.95 21.13 -5.37
N HIS A 216 -11.06 20.25 -4.95
CA HIS A 216 -10.73 19.99 -3.56
C HIS A 216 -9.22 19.99 -3.39
N GLY A 217 -8.75 20.43 -2.23
CA GLY A 217 -7.34 20.40 -1.91
C GLY A 217 -7.14 20.27 -0.42
N SER A 218 -6.06 19.62 -0.02
CA SER A 218 -5.60 19.57 1.36
C SER A 218 -4.09 19.70 1.41
N ILE A 219 -3.62 20.40 2.41
CA ILE A 219 -2.22 20.49 2.78
C ILE A 219 -2.14 20.21 4.27
N SER A 220 -1.28 19.28 4.64
CA SER A 220 -1.03 18.91 6.04
C SER A 220 0.47 18.85 6.28
N SER A 221 0.92 19.35 7.41
CA SER A 221 2.29 19.19 7.85
C SER A 221 2.34 19.05 9.36
N TYR A 222 3.29 18.26 9.84
CA TYR A 222 3.61 18.20 11.25
C TYR A 222 5.10 18.05 11.46
N VAL A 223 5.54 18.47 12.65
CA VAL A 223 6.87 18.25 13.18
C VAL A 223 6.69 17.53 14.51
N GLY A 224 7.46 16.47 14.71
CA GLY A 224 7.42 15.69 15.93
C GLY A 224 8.82 15.32 16.39
N ASP A 225 8.91 14.71 17.56
CA ASP A 225 10.14 14.14 18.09
C ASP A 225 9.81 12.99 19.05
N TYR A 226 10.78 12.11 19.23
CA TYR A 226 10.71 11.07 20.24
C TYR A 226 11.11 11.61 21.62
N VAL A 227 10.34 11.31 22.64
CA VAL A 227 10.59 11.76 24.00
C VAL A 227 10.72 10.56 24.92
N SER A 228 11.77 10.54 25.73
CA SER A 228 11.97 9.52 26.78
C SER A 228 12.72 10.12 27.97
N THR A 229 12.39 9.62 29.16
CA THR A 229 13.17 9.88 30.38
C THR A 229 14.34 8.91 30.56
N LYS A 230 14.46 7.90 29.67
CA LYS A 230 15.47 6.84 29.70
C LYS A 230 16.63 7.17 28.76
N ASP A 231 17.37 8.22 29.05
CA ASP A 231 18.54 8.65 28.27
C ASP A 231 19.76 7.73 28.38
N ASP A 232 19.78 6.86 29.39
CA ASP A 232 20.74 5.77 29.53
C ASP A 232 20.52 4.64 28.49
N ILE A 233 19.26 4.46 28.02
CA ILE A 233 18.89 3.47 27.00
C ILE A 233 18.84 4.13 25.62
N PHE A 234 18.12 5.25 25.51
CA PHE A 234 17.92 6.00 24.28
C PHE A 234 18.90 7.18 24.25
N TRP A 235 20.07 6.94 23.73
CA TRP A 235 21.09 7.97 23.61
C TRP A 235 20.62 9.11 22.73
N HIS A 236 21.05 10.34 23.04
CA HIS A 236 20.73 11.54 22.28
C HIS A 236 19.22 11.92 22.24
N ILE A 237 18.37 11.24 23.03
CA ILE A 237 16.91 11.43 23.03
C ILE A 237 16.48 12.81 23.55
N LYS A 238 17.37 13.52 24.27
CA LYS A 238 17.10 14.87 24.77
C LYS A 238 17.44 15.97 23.75
N ALA A 239 18.17 15.61 22.67
CA ALA A 239 18.40 16.51 21.54
C ALA A 239 17.17 16.52 20.65
N PHE A 240 16.97 17.59 19.89
CA PHE A 240 15.91 17.65 18.92
C PHE A 240 16.23 16.80 17.68
N ASN A 241 15.53 15.68 17.54
CA ASN A 241 15.70 14.68 16.46
C ASN A 241 14.40 14.62 15.65
N PRO A 242 14.19 15.58 14.75
CA PRO A 242 12.88 15.86 14.23
C PRO A 242 12.34 14.79 13.29
N ILE A 243 11.04 14.54 13.42
CA ILE A 243 10.20 13.94 12.40
C ILE A 243 9.54 15.06 11.64
N TYR A 244 9.72 15.11 10.32
CA TYR A 244 9.04 16.05 9.44
C TYR A 244 8.09 15.31 8.53
N ASN A 245 6.85 15.78 8.48
CA ASN A 245 5.89 15.34 7.49
C ASN A 245 5.31 16.53 6.76
N PHE A 246 5.29 16.44 5.44
CA PHE A 246 4.56 17.36 4.58
C PHE A 246 3.81 16.54 3.55
N GLU A 247 2.50 16.71 3.49
CA GLU A 247 1.64 16.06 2.51
C GLU A 247 0.67 17.05 1.89
N SER A 248 0.35 16.83 0.63
CA SER A 248 -0.61 17.62 -0.10
C SER A 248 -1.42 16.74 -1.04
N SER A 249 -2.67 17.12 -1.27
CA SER A 249 -3.48 16.55 -2.33
C SER A 249 -4.35 17.60 -2.98
N PHE A 250 -4.55 17.47 -4.30
CA PHE A 250 -5.39 18.33 -5.11
C PHE A 250 -6.21 17.48 -6.07
N SER A 251 -7.46 17.81 -6.25
CA SER A 251 -8.35 17.11 -7.18
C SER A 251 -9.38 18.03 -7.77
N GLY A 252 -9.91 17.68 -8.93
CA GLY A 252 -10.96 18.45 -9.59
C GLY A 252 -11.02 18.20 -11.08
N PRO A 253 -11.86 18.98 -11.80
CA PRO A 253 -11.94 18.93 -13.24
C PRO A 253 -10.74 19.64 -13.88
N VAL A 254 -10.27 19.15 -15.03
CA VAL A 254 -9.28 19.86 -15.84
C VAL A 254 -9.98 20.99 -16.60
N PRO A 255 -9.57 22.26 -16.40
CA PRO A 255 -10.20 23.39 -17.08
C PRO A 255 -10.22 23.26 -18.60
N GLY A 256 -11.30 23.68 -19.24
CA GLY A 256 -11.44 23.68 -20.71
C GLY A 256 -11.93 22.34 -21.32
N LEU A 257 -12.12 21.28 -20.51
CA LEU A 257 -12.57 19.97 -21.00
C LEU A 257 -14.00 19.59 -20.57
N ASN A 258 -14.82 20.57 -20.17
CA ASN A 258 -16.24 20.40 -19.82
C ASN A 258 -16.48 19.23 -18.84
N ASN A 259 -15.65 19.13 -17.80
CA ASN A 259 -15.66 18.06 -16.80
C ASN A 259 -15.50 16.64 -17.39
N LYS A 260 -15.03 16.51 -18.64
CA LYS A 260 -14.74 15.19 -19.22
C LYS A 260 -13.45 14.58 -18.67
N LEU A 261 -12.51 15.39 -18.24
CA LEU A 261 -11.27 14.96 -17.62
C LEU A 261 -11.20 15.50 -16.20
N THR A 262 -11.02 14.60 -15.23
CA THR A 262 -10.76 14.95 -13.84
C THR A 262 -9.41 14.40 -13.41
N PHE A 263 -8.82 15.03 -12.41
CA PHE A 263 -7.54 14.62 -11.87
C PHE A 263 -7.57 14.53 -10.34
N PHE A 264 -6.76 13.65 -9.80
CA PHE A 264 -6.35 13.62 -8.41
C PHE A 264 -4.82 13.52 -8.38
N ALA A 265 -4.15 14.42 -7.68
CA ALA A 265 -2.70 14.42 -7.51
C ALA A 265 -2.37 14.55 -6.03
N SER A 266 -1.41 13.78 -5.56
CA SER A 266 -0.91 13.89 -4.18
C SER A 266 0.59 13.68 -4.12
N GLY A 267 1.20 14.21 -3.06
CA GLY A 267 2.59 14.00 -2.73
C GLY A 267 2.82 14.07 -1.24
N ARG A 268 3.74 13.24 -0.74
CA ARG A 268 4.18 13.27 0.65
C ARG A 268 5.70 13.22 0.73
N TYR A 269 6.27 14.09 1.52
CA TYR A 269 7.64 14.03 1.98
C TYR A 269 7.64 13.72 3.48
N TYR A 270 8.29 12.62 3.85
CA TYR A 270 8.43 12.16 5.22
C TYR A 270 9.90 11.96 5.55
N HIS A 271 10.35 12.55 6.65
CA HIS A 271 11.68 12.37 7.19
C HIS A 271 11.59 12.06 8.68
N ASN A 272 12.29 11.03 9.11
CA ASN A 272 12.35 10.59 10.49
C ASN A 272 13.80 10.20 10.80
N GLU A 273 14.45 10.93 11.70
CA GLU A 273 15.80 10.61 12.17
C GLU A 273 15.84 9.32 13.00
N GLY A 274 14.69 8.87 13.53
CA GLY A 274 14.59 7.70 14.39
C GLY A 274 14.93 7.99 15.86
N ALA A 275 14.60 7.01 16.71
CA ALA A 275 14.79 7.11 18.15
C ALA A 275 16.08 6.43 18.66
N ILE A 276 16.78 5.71 17.78
CA ILE A 276 17.93 4.89 18.16
C ILE A 276 19.20 5.49 17.56
N TYR A 277 20.12 5.87 18.46
CA TYR A 277 21.40 6.47 18.10
C TYR A 277 22.55 5.55 18.49
N GLY A 278 23.54 5.48 17.61
CA GLY A 278 24.86 4.94 17.91
C GLY A 278 25.84 6.06 18.26
N ARG A 279 26.97 5.69 18.79
CA ARG A 279 28.12 6.59 19.01
C ARG A 279 29.23 6.27 18.06
N LYS A 280 29.79 7.28 17.41
CA LYS A 280 30.96 7.14 16.53
C LYS A 280 32.24 7.04 17.40
N VAL A 281 32.37 5.94 18.13
CA VAL A 281 33.54 5.65 18.97
C VAL A 281 34.66 5.05 18.14
N PHE A 282 34.31 4.13 17.24
CA PHE A 282 35.23 3.48 16.33
C PHE A 282 34.93 3.87 14.89
N LEU A 283 35.98 3.92 14.08
CA LEU A 283 35.90 4.06 12.63
C LEU A 283 36.01 2.68 11.97
N PRO A 284 35.47 2.48 10.76
CA PRO A 284 35.70 1.24 10.01
C PRO A 284 37.19 0.88 9.86
N SER A 285 38.07 1.88 9.73
CA SER A 285 39.52 1.71 9.59
C SER A 285 40.26 1.38 10.91
N ASP A 286 39.57 1.37 12.04
CA ASP A 286 40.22 1.08 13.31
C ASP A 286 40.66 -0.37 13.40
N SER A 287 41.82 -0.59 14.03
CA SER A 287 42.36 -1.92 14.25
C SER A 287 41.58 -2.64 15.34
N ALA A 288 41.09 -3.84 15.03
CA ALA A 288 40.42 -4.72 16.00
C ALA A 288 41.36 -5.38 17.01
N ASN A 289 42.55 -4.84 17.25
CA ASN A 289 43.52 -5.36 18.23
C ASN A 289 43.12 -5.14 19.69
N PHE A 290 41.87 -4.80 19.93
CA PHE A 290 41.31 -4.84 21.28
C PHE A 290 41.12 -6.28 21.73
N PRO A 291 41.57 -6.63 22.94
CA PRO A 291 41.12 -7.89 23.54
C PRO A 291 39.59 -7.95 23.48
N SER A 292 39.04 -9.11 23.18
CA SER A 292 37.60 -9.32 22.98
C SER A 292 36.67 -8.78 24.09
N ASN A 293 37.27 -8.47 25.26
CA ASN A 293 36.58 -7.92 26.41
C ASN A 293 36.73 -6.39 26.57
N ALA A 294 37.56 -5.73 25.76
CA ALA A 294 37.96 -4.33 25.98
C ALA A 294 36.77 -3.36 26.03
N VAL A 295 35.81 -3.49 25.13
CA VAL A 295 34.63 -2.62 25.12
C VAL A 295 33.70 -2.92 26.27
N ARG A 296 33.56 -4.20 26.64
CA ARG A 296 32.79 -4.60 27.82
C ARG A 296 33.46 -4.09 29.10
N ASP A 297 34.75 -4.27 29.21
CA ASP A 297 35.51 -3.91 30.39
C ASP A 297 35.58 -2.39 30.55
N TRP A 298 35.74 -1.63 29.46
CA TRP A 298 35.58 -0.18 29.44
C TRP A 298 34.15 0.28 29.84
N TYR A 299 33.09 -0.35 29.33
CA TYR A 299 31.71 -0.07 29.73
C TYR A 299 31.50 -0.38 31.24
N MET A 300 32.13 -1.42 31.74
CA MET A 300 32.08 -1.77 33.15
C MET A 300 32.93 -0.81 34.01
N GLU A 301 34.05 -0.30 33.49
CA GLU A 301 34.93 0.65 34.18
C GLU A 301 34.34 2.06 34.22
N SER A 302 33.63 2.48 33.17
CA SER A 302 32.84 3.71 33.22
C SER A 302 31.77 3.68 34.32
N ARG A 303 31.52 2.50 34.91
CA ARG A 303 30.69 2.24 36.08
C ARG A 303 31.49 1.80 37.33
N GLY A 304 32.83 1.94 37.32
CA GLY A 304 33.69 1.71 38.49
C GLY A 304 34.39 0.34 38.61
N VAL A 305 34.58 -0.37 37.48
CA VAL A 305 35.22 -1.70 37.45
C VAL A 305 36.43 -1.67 36.49
N GLY A 306 37.65 -1.87 36.96
CA GLY A 306 38.93 -1.57 36.29
C GLY A 306 39.26 -2.27 34.97
N TYR A 307 39.71 -1.51 33.97
CA TYR A 307 40.17 -1.95 32.65
C TYR A 307 41.53 -1.36 32.23
N ARG A 308 42.26 -2.05 31.32
CA ARG A 308 43.55 -1.56 30.78
C ARG A 308 43.49 -1.42 29.26
N PHE A 309 43.76 -0.22 28.76
CA PHE A 309 43.90 0.07 27.31
C PHE A 309 45.28 -0.34 26.80
N SER A 310 45.38 -0.60 25.49
CA SER A 310 46.65 -0.97 24.87
C SER A 310 47.56 0.24 24.64
N SER A 311 47.00 1.44 24.64
CA SER A 311 47.76 2.71 24.62
C SER A 311 46.95 3.87 25.21
N GLU A 312 47.66 4.87 25.76
CA GLU A 312 47.09 6.10 26.32
C GLU A 312 46.37 6.92 25.22
N ALA A 313 46.89 6.95 23.97
CA ALA A 313 46.28 7.62 22.86
C ALA A 313 44.89 7.05 22.47
N GLU A 314 44.75 5.77 22.66
CA GLU A 314 43.49 5.05 22.40
C GLU A 314 42.46 5.34 23.48
N PHE A 315 42.89 5.37 24.75
CA PHE A 315 42.06 5.78 25.89
C PHE A 315 41.54 7.22 25.69
N GLN A 316 42.43 8.16 25.36
CA GLN A 316 42.06 9.55 25.19
C GLN A 316 41.08 9.73 24.02
N ARG A 317 41.33 9.08 22.89
CA ARG A 317 40.39 9.12 21.74
C ARG A 317 39.00 8.60 22.14
N LEU A 318 38.95 7.48 22.85
CA LEU A 318 37.68 6.92 23.34
C LEU A 318 36.99 7.87 24.33
N ALA A 319 37.75 8.39 25.28
CA ALA A 319 37.26 9.29 26.31
C ALA A 319 36.73 10.61 25.72
N ASP A 320 37.43 11.14 24.70
CA ASP A 320 37.03 12.36 24.00
C ASP A 320 35.78 12.14 23.13
N SER A 321 35.69 11.00 22.42
CA SER A 321 34.52 10.66 21.61
C SER A 321 33.25 10.47 22.45
N LEU A 322 33.40 10.04 23.70
CA LEU A 322 32.29 9.85 24.63
C LEU A 322 31.79 11.15 25.28
N LYS A 323 32.64 12.19 25.33
CA LYS A 323 32.27 13.50 25.88
C LYS A 323 31.60 14.41 24.83
N SER A 324 31.83 14.14 23.55
CA SER A 324 31.30 14.98 22.46
C SER A 324 29.86 14.61 22.13
N SER A 325 28.96 15.60 22.06
CA SER A 325 27.60 15.44 21.56
C SER A 325 27.55 15.29 20.02
N ALA A 326 28.64 15.63 19.33
CA ALA A 326 28.76 15.53 17.88
C ALA A 326 28.94 14.10 17.35
N ASP A 327 29.20 13.14 18.23
CA ASP A 327 29.50 11.74 17.89
C ASP A 327 28.27 10.82 17.80
N PHE A 328 27.08 11.35 17.99
CA PHE A 328 25.86 10.59 17.87
C PHE A 328 25.41 10.49 16.41
N VAL A 329 25.08 9.30 15.96
CA VAL A 329 24.63 8.99 14.60
C VAL A 329 23.32 8.23 14.67
N ALA A 330 22.31 8.72 13.94
CA ALA A 330 21.04 8.04 13.79
C ALA A 330 21.23 6.66 13.14
N MET A 331 20.72 5.60 13.77
CA MET A 331 20.91 4.23 13.32
C MET A 331 19.68 3.64 12.60
N ASN A 332 18.52 4.28 12.71
CA ASN A 332 17.30 3.88 12.04
C ASN A 332 16.57 5.06 11.34
N PRO A 333 17.30 5.98 10.68
CA PRO A 333 16.68 7.07 9.95
C PRO A 333 15.91 6.55 8.74
N SER A 334 14.86 7.26 8.35
CA SER A 334 14.09 6.99 7.14
C SER A 334 13.65 8.28 6.48
N LYS A 335 13.93 8.40 5.18
CA LYS A 335 13.48 9.52 4.33
C LYS A 335 12.67 8.93 3.19
N ARG A 336 11.46 9.44 2.98
CA ARG A 336 10.54 8.93 1.96
C ARG A 336 9.90 10.08 1.19
N LEU A 337 9.85 9.93 -0.12
CA LEU A 337 9.09 10.75 -1.03
C LEU A 337 8.13 9.85 -1.79
N THR A 338 6.84 10.16 -1.73
CA THR A 338 5.79 9.46 -2.49
C THR A 338 5.02 10.44 -3.35
N GLY A 339 4.48 9.94 -4.44
CA GLY A 339 3.62 10.71 -5.34
C GLY A 339 2.59 9.83 -6.02
N GLN A 340 1.42 10.42 -6.26
CA GLN A 340 0.31 9.79 -6.98
C GLN A 340 -0.31 10.79 -7.94
N LEU A 341 -0.62 10.31 -9.14
CA LEU A 341 -1.43 11.02 -10.14
C LEU A 341 -2.48 10.07 -10.68
N LYS A 342 -3.75 10.43 -10.57
CA LYS A 342 -4.85 9.71 -11.20
C LYS A 342 -5.61 10.65 -12.14
N LEU A 343 -5.84 10.21 -13.36
CA LEU A 343 -6.60 10.92 -14.39
C LEU A 343 -7.78 10.07 -14.81
N VAL A 344 -8.95 10.64 -14.83
CA VAL A 344 -10.19 9.98 -15.26
C VAL A 344 -10.77 10.76 -16.43
N TYR A 345 -10.81 10.12 -17.60
CA TYR A 345 -11.31 10.72 -18.83
C TYR A 345 -12.58 10.02 -19.31
N GLN A 346 -13.69 10.76 -19.32
CA GLN A 346 -14.95 10.30 -19.88
C GLN A 346 -14.98 10.60 -21.39
N LEU A 347 -14.50 9.64 -22.19
CA LEU A 347 -14.43 9.77 -23.64
C LEU A 347 -15.83 9.90 -24.28
N SER A 348 -16.77 9.08 -23.80
CA SER A 348 -18.20 9.11 -24.17
C SER A 348 -19.05 8.67 -22.97
N PRO A 349 -20.38 8.80 -22.98
CA PRO A 349 -21.24 8.30 -21.90
C PRO A 349 -21.04 6.82 -21.56
N THR A 350 -20.47 6.04 -22.48
CA THR A 350 -20.27 4.60 -22.33
C THR A 350 -18.79 4.17 -22.27
N ILE A 351 -17.83 5.10 -22.37
CA ILE A 351 -16.39 4.78 -22.35
C ILE A 351 -15.69 5.70 -21.36
N LYS A 352 -15.12 5.10 -20.31
CA LYS A 352 -14.26 5.75 -19.31
C LYS A 352 -12.83 5.22 -19.44
N ILE A 353 -11.85 6.10 -19.35
CA ILE A 353 -10.42 5.78 -19.36
C ILE A 353 -9.83 6.31 -18.06
N ASP A 354 -9.20 5.45 -17.29
CA ASP A 354 -8.53 5.77 -16.04
C ASP A 354 -7.04 5.54 -16.20
N TYR A 355 -6.23 6.52 -15.85
CA TYR A 355 -4.78 6.37 -15.71
C TYR A 355 -4.39 6.62 -14.27
N GLU A 356 -3.49 5.81 -13.72
CA GLU A 356 -2.90 6.00 -12.40
C GLU A 356 -1.40 5.77 -12.44
N GLY A 357 -0.64 6.75 -11.95
CA GLY A 357 0.80 6.67 -11.70
C GLY A 357 1.09 6.79 -10.21
N LEU A 358 1.90 5.87 -9.69
CA LEU A 358 2.39 5.86 -8.32
C LEU A 358 3.91 5.85 -8.34
N LEU A 359 4.51 6.56 -7.38
CA LEU A 359 5.96 6.64 -7.27
C LEU A 359 6.37 6.66 -5.80
N GLN A 360 7.48 5.98 -5.47
CA GLN A 360 8.10 5.99 -4.15
C GLN A 360 9.61 6.00 -4.25
N ASN A 361 10.24 6.91 -3.50
CA ASN A 361 11.66 6.89 -3.21
C ASN A 361 11.85 6.85 -1.70
N ARG A 362 12.61 5.87 -1.20
CA ARG A 362 12.91 5.70 0.22
C ARG A 362 14.39 5.43 0.42
N ASP A 363 15.02 6.21 1.30
CA ASP A 363 16.37 5.99 1.82
C ASP A 363 16.25 5.73 3.31
N PHE A 364 16.88 4.64 3.80
CA PHE A 364 16.74 4.28 5.19
C PHE A 364 17.91 3.42 5.68
N ARG A 365 18.01 3.31 6.99
CA ARG A 365 18.87 2.33 7.68
C ARG A 365 18.03 1.50 8.62
N GLU A 366 18.46 0.26 8.83
CA GLU A 366 17.93 -0.58 9.91
C GLU A 366 18.95 -0.68 11.02
N TYR A 367 18.43 -0.65 12.24
CA TYR A 367 19.27 -0.78 13.42
C TYR A 367 19.95 -2.15 13.47
N ASP A 368 21.27 -2.12 13.59
CA ASP A 368 22.08 -3.29 13.94
C ASP A 368 22.86 -2.98 15.22
N HIS A 369 22.53 -3.68 16.30
CA HIS A 369 23.14 -3.46 17.62
C HIS A 369 24.65 -3.63 17.60
N SER A 370 25.18 -4.51 16.74
CA SER A 370 26.62 -4.74 16.64
C SER A 370 27.40 -3.50 16.19
N PHE A 371 26.75 -2.61 15.42
CA PHE A 371 27.35 -1.35 14.94
C PHE A 371 27.08 -0.14 15.83
N ARG A 372 26.55 -0.33 17.05
CA ARG A 372 26.19 0.77 17.95
C ARG A 372 27.35 1.74 18.23
N PHE A 373 28.61 1.27 18.23
CA PHE A 373 29.81 2.08 18.42
C PHE A 373 30.63 2.32 17.14
N ASN A 374 30.20 1.73 16.02
CA ASN A 374 30.77 1.91 14.69
C ASN A 374 29.66 2.10 13.65
N PRO A 375 28.80 3.13 13.79
CA PRO A 375 27.62 3.28 12.94
C PRO A 375 27.93 3.50 11.44
N ALA A 376 29.14 3.96 11.11
CA ALA A 376 29.58 4.15 9.72
C ALA A 376 29.78 2.83 8.96
N GLY A 377 30.07 1.73 9.69
CA GLY A 377 30.26 0.41 9.08
C GLY A 377 28.97 -0.35 8.75
N ASN A 378 27.79 0.19 9.11
CA ASN A 378 26.49 -0.44 8.84
C ASN A 378 25.92 -0.04 7.49
N PHE A 379 25.08 -0.91 6.92
CA PHE A 379 24.42 -0.72 5.64
C PHE A 379 23.55 0.53 5.56
N GLN A 380 23.58 1.15 4.39
CA GLN A 380 22.55 2.04 3.85
C GLN A 380 21.65 1.24 2.92
N ARG A 381 20.37 1.63 2.83
CA ARG A 381 19.37 0.98 2.00
C ARG A 381 18.60 2.01 1.20
N GLU A 382 18.37 1.67 -0.06
CA GLU A 382 17.56 2.47 -0.98
C GLU A 382 16.45 1.61 -1.56
N GLN A 383 15.26 2.17 -1.62
CA GLN A 383 14.12 1.58 -2.29
C GLN A 383 13.51 2.59 -3.24
N ARG A 384 13.39 2.22 -4.51
CA ARG A 384 12.77 3.02 -5.55
C ARG A 384 11.70 2.18 -6.22
N ALA A 385 10.47 2.66 -6.23
CA ALA A 385 9.37 1.93 -6.85
C ALA A 385 8.47 2.88 -7.64
N TRP A 386 7.91 2.38 -8.72
CA TRP A 386 6.88 3.05 -9.49
C TRP A 386 5.88 2.06 -10.06
N SER A 387 4.66 2.52 -10.25
CA SER A 387 3.59 1.81 -10.93
C SER A 387 2.89 2.75 -11.91
N ASN A 388 2.55 2.24 -13.08
CA ASN A 388 1.67 2.90 -14.04
C ASN A 388 0.59 1.93 -14.44
N ALA A 389 -0.66 2.37 -14.38
CA ALA A 389 -1.83 1.59 -14.73
C ALA A 389 -2.74 2.38 -15.66
N LEU A 390 -3.30 1.70 -16.65
CA LEU A 390 -4.31 2.22 -17.55
C LEU A 390 -5.49 1.26 -17.54
N ALA A 391 -6.70 1.79 -17.34
CA ALA A 391 -7.93 1.02 -17.42
C ALA A 391 -8.88 1.66 -18.41
N VAL A 392 -9.54 0.84 -19.22
CA VAL A 392 -10.62 1.26 -20.13
C VAL A 392 -11.88 0.50 -19.74
N THR A 393 -12.92 1.23 -19.39
CA THR A 393 -14.22 0.67 -19.07
C THR A 393 -15.20 0.99 -20.20
N LYS A 394 -15.82 -0.03 -20.77
CA LYS A 394 -16.88 0.08 -21.78
C LYS A 394 -18.19 -0.44 -21.23
N VAL A 395 -19.16 0.44 -21.09
CA VAL A 395 -20.54 0.09 -20.75
C VAL A 395 -21.31 -0.24 -22.04
N PHE A 396 -21.89 -1.42 -22.14
CA PHE A 396 -22.73 -1.84 -23.27
C PHE A 396 -24.20 -1.45 -23.04
N ASN A 397 -24.68 -1.67 -21.82
CA ASN A 397 -26.02 -1.28 -21.35
C ASN A 397 -26.01 -1.16 -19.81
N SER A 398 -27.15 -0.86 -19.19
CA SER A 398 -27.30 -0.70 -17.73
C SER A 398 -26.93 -1.95 -16.91
N ARG A 399 -26.83 -3.13 -17.55
CA ARG A 399 -26.57 -4.42 -16.91
C ARG A 399 -25.24 -5.05 -17.30
N THR A 400 -24.50 -4.48 -18.28
CA THR A 400 -23.30 -5.14 -18.83
C THR A 400 -22.19 -4.14 -19.09
N PHE A 401 -21.00 -4.41 -18.58
CA PHE A 401 -19.79 -3.65 -18.88
C PHE A 401 -18.56 -4.55 -18.98
N LEU A 402 -17.57 -4.07 -19.71
CA LEU A 402 -16.26 -4.66 -19.87
C LEU A 402 -15.21 -3.69 -19.34
N GLN A 403 -14.27 -4.19 -18.56
CA GLN A 403 -13.09 -3.44 -18.11
C GLN A 403 -11.82 -4.14 -18.60
N ILE A 404 -10.94 -3.37 -19.25
CA ILE A 404 -9.61 -3.83 -19.68
C ILE A 404 -8.59 -3.00 -18.93
N LYS A 405 -7.64 -3.66 -18.24
CA LYS A 405 -6.56 -3.02 -17.47
C LYS A 405 -5.21 -3.47 -17.99
N GLY A 406 -4.28 -2.54 -18.07
CA GLY A 406 -2.87 -2.81 -18.28
C GLY A 406 -2.05 -2.10 -17.20
N SER A 407 -1.06 -2.76 -16.63
CA SER A 407 -0.16 -2.10 -15.67
C SER A 407 1.27 -2.57 -15.82
N ALA A 408 2.19 -1.68 -15.47
CA ALA A 408 3.61 -1.96 -15.30
C ALA A 408 4.04 -1.46 -13.93
N PHE A 409 4.64 -2.34 -13.16
CA PHE A 409 5.18 -2.09 -11.84
C PHE A 409 6.67 -2.41 -11.81
N ASN A 410 7.49 -1.59 -11.14
CA ASN A 410 8.91 -1.82 -10.93
C ASN A 410 9.31 -1.45 -9.51
N ALA A 411 10.12 -2.30 -8.88
CA ALA A 411 10.74 -2.03 -7.59
C ALA A 411 12.22 -2.37 -7.63
N ASP A 412 13.03 -1.38 -7.27
CA ASP A 412 14.47 -1.48 -7.09
C ASP A 412 14.79 -1.42 -5.60
N TYR A 413 15.65 -2.30 -5.14
CA TYR A 413 16.20 -2.31 -3.80
C TYR A 413 17.71 -2.44 -3.85
N LYS A 414 18.41 -1.59 -3.11
CA LYS A 414 19.86 -1.61 -2.96
C LYS A 414 20.23 -1.61 -1.48
N GLN A 415 21.30 -2.35 -1.16
CA GLN A 415 21.91 -2.34 0.17
C GLN A 415 23.44 -2.35 0.01
N PHE A 416 24.12 -1.42 0.66
CA PHE A 416 25.58 -1.24 0.59
C PHE A 416 26.05 -0.35 1.76
N VAL A 417 27.35 -0.28 2.02
CA VAL A 417 27.98 0.75 2.89
C VAL A 417 28.40 1.94 2.03
N HIS A 418 29.19 1.72 1.00
CA HIS A 418 29.53 2.72 -0.02
C HIS A 418 28.87 2.33 -1.34
N GLU A 419 28.24 3.27 -2.06
CA GLU A 419 27.51 2.99 -3.31
C GLU A 419 28.41 2.40 -4.39
N ASN A 420 29.65 2.93 -4.48
CA ASN A 420 30.66 2.36 -5.38
C ASN A 420 31.33 1.14 -4.71
N ALA A 421 31.11 -0.04 -5.28
CA ALA A 421 31.70 -1.29 -4.78
C ALA A 421 33.25 -1.32 -4.83
N LEU A 422 33.87 -0.47 -5.63
CA LEU A 422 35.32 -0.32 -5.73
C LEU A 422 35.83 0.92 -4.96
N ASP A 423 35.03 1.46 -4.05
CA ASP A 423 35.44 2.62 -3.27
C ASP A 423 36.66 2.25 -2.40
N PRO A 424 37.77 3.03 -2.49
CA PRO A 424 38.95 2.79 -1.68
C PRO A 424 38.74 2.97 -0.17
N ALA A 425 37.60 3.53 0.23
CA ALA A 425 37.20 3.61 1.63
C ALA A 425 36.88 2.25 2.26
N TYR A 426 36.60 1.21 1.43
CA TYR A 426 36.43 -0.15 1.96
C TYR A 426 37.67 -0.63 2.67
N VAL A 427 37.51 -1.08 3.90
CA VAL A 427 38.60 -1.52 4.79
C VAL A 427 38.71 -3.04 4.83
N ASN A 428 39.89 -3.55 5.22
CA ASN A 428 40.14 -4.97 5.35
C ASN A 428 39.08 -5.64 6.24
N PRO A 429 38.34 -6.66 5.76
CA PRO A 429 37.31 -7.37 6.54
C PRO A 429 37.83 -8.07 7.79
N GLU A 430 39.14 -8.32 7.91
CA GLU A 430 39.73 -8.85 9.15
C GLU A 430 39.54 -7.88 10.35
N LEU A 431 39.32 -6.59 10.09
CA LEU A 431 38.96 -5.59 11.10
C LEU A 431 37.51 -5.75 11.58
N LEU A 432 36.64 -6.43 10.83
CA LEU A 432 35.25 -6.69 11.20
C LEU A 432 35.16 -7.81 12.22
N ARG A 433 35.75 -7.62 13.38
CA ARG A 433 35.66 -8.58 14.50
C ARG A 433 34.57 -8.12 15.46
N ALA A 434 33.73 -9.07 15.87
CA ALA A 434 32.85 -8.87 17.00
C ALA A 434 33.64 -9.06 18.29
N ALA A 435 33.50 -8.15 19.23
CA ALA A 435 33.94 -8.39 20.58
C ALA A 435 33.17 -9.58 21.17
N GLY A 436 33.83 -10.48 21.85
CA GLY A 436 33.20 -11.69 22.46
C GLY A 436 32.07 -11.30 23.44
N GLY A 437 31.03 -12.10 23.53
CA GLY A 437 29.90 -11.87 24.42
C GLY A 437 28.82 -10.94 23.81
N ASN A 438 28.60 -9.76 24.38
CA ASN A 438 27.63 -8.78 23.88
C ASN A 438 28.23 -7.92 22.74
N ALA A 439 28.43 -8.53 21.64
CA ALA A 439 29.25 -8.19 20.51
C ALA A 439 29.02 -6.81 19.91
N PHE A 440 29.85 -5.85 20.25
CA PHE A 440 29.98 -4.60 19.49
C PHE A 440 31.17 -4.69 18.53
N ARG A 441 31.04 -4.10 17.36
CA ARG A 441 32.10 -4.02 16.39
C ARG A 441 33.00 -2.83 16.72
N THR A 442 34.29 -3.09 16.79
CA THR A 442 35.32 -2.11 17.14
C THR A 442 36.12 -1.62 15.92
N GLY A 443 35.67 -1.94 14.72
CA GLY A 443 36.25 -1.60 13.44
C GLY A 443 35.61 -2.42 12.35
N GLY A 444 36.07 -2.22 11.11
CA GLY A 444 35.51 -2.86 9.93
C GLY A 444 34.13 -2.37 9.55
N GLU A 445 33.62 -2.89 8.47
CA GLU A 445 32.33 -2.53 7.89
C GLU A 445 31.70 -3.72 7.18
N GLN A 446 30.43 -3.60 6.82
CA GLN A 446 29.76 -4.61 6.03
C GLN A 446 30.29 -4.61 4.59
N MET A 447 30.62 -5.82 4.10
CA MET A 447 31.26 -5.99 2.80
C MET A 447 30.31 -6.46 1.70
N TRP A 448 29.04 -6.68 2.03
CA TRP A 448 28.06 -7.16 1.06
C TRP A 448 27.38 -6.02 0.32
N HIS A 449 27.26 -6.19 -1.00
CA HIS A 449 26.32 -5.46 -1.82
C HIS A 449 25.16 -6.36 -2.19
N PHE A 450 23.95 -5.82 -2.07
CA PHE A 450 22.73 -6.51 -2.48
C PHE A 450 21.92 -5.57 -3.38
N TYR A 451 21.66 -6.04 -4.58
CA TYR A 451 20.85 -5.35 -5.57
C TYR A 451 19.73 -6.26 -6.04
N ARG A 452 18.52 -5.75 -6.06
CA ARG A 452 17.35 -6.45 -6.54
C ARG A 452 16.48 -5.54 -7.38
N ASN A 453 16.06 -6.03 -8.55
CA ASN A 453 15.04 -5.38 -9.37
C ASN A 453 13.94 -6.38 -9.67
N THR A 454 12.71 -6.03 -9.33
CA THR A 454 11.52 -6.77 -9.70
C THR A 454 10.64 -5.91 -10.59
N ARG A 455 10.24 -6.45 -11.75
CA ARG A 455 9.29 -5.79 -12.64
C ARG A 455 8.17 -6.76 -12.98
N THR A 456 6.93 -6.27 -12.89
CA THR A 456 5.73 -7.03 -13.26
C THR A 456 4.92 -6.22 -14.25
N ASN A 457 4.60 -6.81 -15.40
CA ASN A 457 3.63 -6.31 -16.36
C ASN A 457 2.37 -7.15 -16.25
N ILE A 458 1.20 -6.50 -16.23
CA ILE A 458 -0.10 -7.17 -16.08
C ILE A 458 -1.03 -6.70 -17.18
N GLY A 459 -1.73 -7.64 -17.81
CA GLY A 459 -2.88 -7.38 -18.66
C GLY A 459 -4.10 -8.12 -18.09
N LYS A 460 -5.23 -7.43 -17.94
CA LYS A 460 -6.45 -7.99 -17.36
C LYS A 460 -7.67 -7.56 -18.16
N MET A 461 -8.67 -8.46 -18.26
CA MET A 461 -9.96 -8.20 -18.89
C MET A 461 -11.06 -8.83 -18.04
N ASP A 462 -12.05 -8.02 -17.61
CA ASP A 462 -13.17 -8.41 -16.78
C ASP A 462 -14.49 -8.02 -17.44
N LEU A 463 -15.36 -8.98 -17.68
CA LEU A 463 -16.74 -8.78 -18.10
C LEU A 463 -17.67 -8.97 -16.91
N THR A 464 -18.48 -7.96 -16.62
CA THR A 464 -19.53 -8.02 -15.59
C THR A 464 -20.90 -7.95 -16.27
N TRP A 465 -21.77 -8.88 -15.94
CA TRP A 465 -23.11 -8.97 -16.51
C TRP A 465 -24.15 -9.30 -15.43
N GLN A 466 -25.04 -8.34 -15.14
CA GLN A 466 -26.23 -8.58 -14.33
C GLN A 466 -27.27 -9.31 -15.19
N ALA A 467 -27.18 -10.62 -15.26
CA ALA A 467 -28.00 -11.48 -16.15
C ALA A 467 -29.49 -11.40 -15.78
N THR A 468 -29.81 -11.43 -14.48
CA THR A 468 -31.14 -11.19 -13.91
C THR A 468 -31.01 -10.26 -12.71
N ASN A 469 -32.12 -9.94 -12.03
CA ASN A 469 -32.05 -9.15 -10.79
C ASN A 469 -31.33 -9.90 -9.65
N GLN A 470 -31.27 -11.24 -9.72
CA GLN A 470 -30.62 -12.12 -8.74
C GLN A 470 -29.19 -12.51 -9.15
N HIS A 471 -28.88 -12.65 -10.43
CA HIS A 471 -27.61 -13.22 -10.91
C HIS A 471 -26.67 -12.16 -11.45
N LEU A 472 -25.52 -11.98 -10.78
CA LEU A 472 -24.40 -11.13 -11.24
C LEU A 472 -23.23 -12.02 -11.65
N LEU A 473 -23.05 -12.17 -12.96
CA LEU A 473 -21.95 -12.95 -13.53
C LEU A 473 -20.72 -12.08 -13.74
N LYS A 474 -19.56 -12.59 -13.32
CA LYS A 474 -18.24 -12.01 -13.61
C LYS A 474 -17.37 -13.05 -14.32
N LEU A 475 -16.78 -12.68 -15.45
CA LEU A 475 -15.83 -13.49 -16.22
C LEU A 475 -14.55 -12.68 -16.38
N GLY A 476 -13.39 -13.29 -16.15
CA GLY A 476 -12.12 -12.60 -16.27
C GLY A 476 -11.00 -13.44 -16.84
N LEU A 477 -10.10 -12.72 -17.53
CA LEU A 477 -8.83 -13.24 -18.05
C LEU A 477 -7.70 -12.33 -17.58
N GLU A 478 -6.56 -12.92 -17.25
CA GLU A 478 -5.37 -12.19 -16.84
C GLU A 478 -4.10 -12.86 -17.29
N GLY A 479 -3.12 -12.03 -17.68
CA GLY A 479 -1.75 -12.43 -17.93
C GLY A 479 -0.78 -11.55 -17.13
N ARG A 480 0.23 -12.18 -16.53
CA ARG A 480 1.33 -11.51 -15.86
C ARG A 480 2.67 -11.97 -16.42
N GLN A 481 3.57 -11.05 -16.56
CA GLN A 481 4.97 -11.31 -16.88
C GLN A 481 5.84 -10.65 -15.83
N HIS A 482 6.71 -11.45 -15.21
CA HIS A 482 7.64 -10.98 -14.21
C HIS A 482 9.07 -10.93 -14.77
N ARG A 483 9.88 -10.04 -14.22
CA ARG A 483 11.32 -10.03 -14.36
C ARG A 483 11.91 -9.90 -12.96
N LEU A 484 12.62 -10.91 -12.52
CA LEU A 484 13.32 -10.95 -11.25
C LEU A 484 14.82 -10.96 -11.53
N TRP A 485 15.49 -9.89 -11.17
CA TRP A 485 16.94 -9.79 -11.21
C TRP A 485 17.47 -9.57 -9.81
N LEU A 486 18.49 -10.31 -9.47
CA LEU A 486 19.21 -10.20 -8.22
C LEU A 486 20.70 -10.26 -8.48
N ARG A 487 21.44 -9.47 -7.74
CA ARG A 487 22.88 -9.60 -7.61
C ARG A 487 23.26 -9.31 -6.16
N ALA A 488 23.83 -10.31 -5.49
CA ALA A 488 24.38 -10.19 -4.14
C ALA A 488 25.83 -10.65 -4.17
N PHE A 489 26.76 -9.84 -3.71
CA PHE A 489 28.16 -10.19 -3.69
C PHE A 489 28.88 -9.56 -2.51
N GLU A 490 29.98 -10.20 -2.09
CA GLU A 490 30.88 -9.70 -1.08
C GLU A 490 32.10 -9.06 -1.75
N ILE A 491 32.44 -7.85 -1.33
CA ILE A 491 33.67 -7.16 -1.75
C ILE A 491 34.85 -7.88 -1.13
N ARG A 492 35.86 -8.16 -1.93
CA ARG A 492 37.10 -8.81 -1.49
C ARG A 492 38.26 -7.83 -1.51
N LEU A 493 39.02 -7.87 -0.42
CA LEU A 493 40.31 -7.21 -0.30
C LEU A 493 41.33 -8.27 0.04
N ASN A 494 42.25 -8.58 -0.88
CA ASN A 494 43.27 -9.60 -0.68
C ASN A 494 44.68 -9.01 -0.82
N ARG A 495 45.69 -9.76 -0.39
CA ARG A 495 47.09 -9.34 -0.46
C ARG A 495 47.59 -9.16 -1.90
N GLU A 496 47.10 -10.00 -2.85
CA GLU A 496 47.51 -9.98 -4.25
C GLU A 496 47.09 -8.67 -4.95
N THR A 497 45.96 -8.09 -4.55
CA THR A 497 45.46 -6.78 -5.04
C THR A 497 45.98 -5.60 -4.21
N GLY A 498 46.86 -5.84 -3.25
CA GLY A 498 47.33 -4.81 -2.31
C GLY A 498 46.21 -4.27 -1.41
N PHE A 499 45.25 -5.12 -1.04
CA PHE A 499 44.03 -4.79 -0.29
C PHE A 499 43.16 -3.72 -0.98
N LYS A 500 43.17 -3.66 -2.31
CA LYS A 500 42.20 -2.84 -3.05
C LYS A 500 40.87 -3.59 -3.19
N PRO A 501 39.73 -2.89 -3.12
CA PRO A 501 38.42 -3.50 -3.32
C PRO A 501 38.33 -4.19 -4.68
N SER A 502 37.82 -5.40 -4.67
CA SER A 502 37.55 -6.19 -5.90
C SER A 502 36.17 -6.83 -5.82
N VAL A 503 35.52 -6.93 -6.97
CA VAL A 503 34.17 -7.49 -7.09
C VAL A 503 34.27 -8.80 -7.89
N PRO A 504 33.63 -9.90 -7.44
CA PRO A 504 33.57 -11.13 -8.19
C PRO A 504 32.95 -10.93 -9.59
N GLU A 505 33.42 -11.68 -10.58
CA GLU A 505 32.81 -11.65 -11.91
C GLU A 505 31.33 -12.06 -11.84
N GLN A 506 30.48 -11.37 -12.59
CA GLN A 506 29.03 -11.56 -12.54
C GLN A 506 28.60 -12.98 -12.96
N THR A 507 29.41 -13.65 -13.76
CA THR A 507 29.15 -15.01 -14.25
C THR A 507 29.55 -16.12 -13.27
N GLN A 508 30.31 -15.79 -12.23
CA GLN A 508 30.76 -16.75 -11.23
C GLN A 508 29.69 -16.94 -10.14
N ASN A 509 29.07 -18.11 -10.11
CA ASN A 509 28.14 -18.48 -9.06
C ASN A 509 28.92 -19.20 -7.93
N VAL A 510 29.36 -18.44 -6.94
CA VAL A 510 30.12 -18.90 -5.78
C VAL A 510 29.45 -18.41 -4.50
N SER A 511 29.77 -18.96 -3.36
CA SER A 511 29.11 -18.68 -2.07
C SER A 511 29.02 -17.21 -1.67
N ASN A 512 29.87 -16.35 -2.23
CA ASN A 512 29.89 -14.91 -1.98
C ASN A 512 29.56 -14.08 -3.24
N ASN A 513 28.93 -14.65 -4.24
CA ASN A 513 28.44 -13.97 -5.43
C ASN A 513 27.23 -14.75 -5.97
N ASP A 514 26.05 -14.27 -5.70
CA ASP A 514 24.80 -14.80 -6.20
C ASP A 514 24.22 -13.85 -7.23
N THR A 515 23.88 -14.39 -8.40
CA THR A 515 23.26 -13.60 -9.47
C THR A 515 22.29 -14.47 -10.26
N TYR A 516 21.10 -13.93 -10.47
CA TYR A 516 20.15 -14.55 -11.38
C TYR A 516 19.28 -13.54 -12.11
N LEU A 517 18.75 -13.97 -13.23
CA LEU A 517 17.67 -13.33 -13.96
C LEU A 517 16.63 -14.39 -14.29
N ARG A 518 15.39 -14.21 -13.81
CA ARG A 518 14.24 -15.07 -14.11
C ARG A 518 13.12 -14.26 -14.70
N ARG A 519 12.33 -14.89 -15.58
CA ARG A 519 11.21 -14.24 -16.27
C ARG A 519 9.98 -15.14 -16.28
N PRO A 520 9.43 -15.48 -15.11
CA PRO A 520 8.22 -16.27 -15.05
C PRO A 520 7.02 -15.52 -15.63
N TYR A 521 6.02 -16.29 -16.10
CA TYR A 521 4.76 -15.75 -16.51
C TYR A 521 3.59 -16.56 -15.95
N GLU A 522 2.46 -15.90 -15.83
CA GLU A 522 1.22 -16.47 -15.31
C GLU A 522 0.07 -16.14 -16.26
N ILE A 523 -0.86 -17.08 -16.40
CA ILE A 523 -2.12 -16.88 -17.13
C ILE A 523 -3.23 -17.42 -16.26
N SER A 524 -4.30 -16.65 -16.12
CA SER A 524 -5.43 -17.02 -15.29
C SER A 524 -6.75 -16.74 -15.99
N ALA A 525 -7.76 -17.57 -15.71
CA ALA A 525 -9.12 -17.37 -16.15
C ALA A 525 -10.09 -17.68 -15.00
N TYR A 526 -11.17 -16.92 -14.85
CA TYR A 526 -12.19 -17.21 -13.85
C TYR A 526 -13.61 -16.95 -14.37
N ALA A 527 -14.57 -17.64 -13.73
CA ALA A 527 -15.99 -17.42 -13.88
C ALA A 527 -16.65 -17.47 -12.49
N GLN A 528 -17.52 -16.51 -12.19
CA GLN A 528 -18.15 -16.35 -10.90
C GLN A 528 -19.60 -15.89 -11.07
N ASP A 529 -20.50 -16.39 -10.23
CA ASP A 529 -21.90 -15.95 -10.12
C ASP A 529 -22.20 -15.56 -8.67
N LYS A 530 -22.52 -14.28 -8.45
CA LYS A 530 -23.10 -13.79 -7.20
C LYS A 530 -24.61 -13.83 -7.31
N MET A 531 -25.21 -14.78 -6.61
CA MET A 531 -26.65 -15.02 -6.56
C MET A 531 -27.26 -14.33 -5.33
N GLU A 532 -28.09 -13.33 -5.53
CA GLU A 532 -28.70 -12.52 -4.47
C GLU A 532 -30.21 -12.80 -4.39
N PHE A 533 -30.60 -13.74 -3.53
CA PHE A 533 -31.99 -14.02 -3.19
C PHE A 533 -32.41 -13.26 -1.93
N ASP A 534 -33.72 -13.17 -1.64
CA ASP A 534 -34.25 -12.39 -0.50
C ASP A 534 -33.70 -12.83 0.85
N TYR A 535 -33.43 -14.14 1.02
CA TYR A 535 -32.98 -14.76 2.28
C TYR A 535 -31.59 -15.39 2.21
N LEU A 536 -31.00 -15.45 1.03
CA LEU A 536 -29.73 -16.15 0.82
C LEU A 536 -28.90 -15.44 -0.24
N ILE A 537 -27.63 -15.18 0.06
CA ILE A 537 -26.67 -14.71 -0.94
C ILE A 537 -25.58 -15.77 -1.06
N VAL A 538 -25.37 -16.24 -2.29
CA VAL A 538 -24.34 -17.22 -2.63
C VAL A 538 -23.39 -16.62 -3.64
N ASN A 539 -22.11 -16.73 -3.40
CA ASN A 539 -21.09 -16.36 -4.37
C ASN A 539 -20.27 -17.61 -4.71
N ALA A 540 -20.47 -18.15 -5.91
CA ALA A 540 -19.81 -19.35 -6.39
C ALA A 540 -18.99 -19.07 -7.63
N GLY A 541 -17.81 -19.66 -7.73
CA GLY A 541 -16.96 -19.45 -8.89
C GLY A 541 -15.86 -20.48 -9.02
N LEU A 542 -15.30 -20.53 -10.20
CA LEU A 542 -14.14 -21.34 -10.55
C LEU A 542 -13.05 -20.46 -11.13
N ARG A 543 -11.82 -20.80 -10.80
CA ARG A 543 -10.63 -20.15 -11.34
C ARG A 543 -9.63 -21.20 -11.77
N PHE A 544 -8.99 -20.94 -12.90
CA PHE A 544 -7.86 -21.68 -13.41
C PHE A 544 -6.63 -20.77 -13.45
N ASP A 545 -5.51 -21.26 -12.93
CA ASP A 545 -4.22 -20.55 -12.96
C ASP A 545 -3.15 -21.46 -13.56
N TYR A 546 -2.37 -20.90 -14.47
CA TYR A 546 -1.19 -21.53 -15.06
C TYR A 546 0.03 -20.68 -14.76
N PHE A 547 1.07 -21.31 -14.22
CA PHE A 547 2.35 -20.69 -13.90
C PHE A 547 3.48 -21.38 -14.63
N TYR A 548 4.38 -20.60 -15.21
CA TYR A 548 5.61 -21.05 -15.84
C TYR A 548 6.80 -20.26 -15.29
N SER A 549 7.86 -20.97 -14.81
CA SER A 549 9.06 -20.41 -14.18
C SER A 549 10.29 -20.48 -15.10
#